data_a516e07860897202774b830175bc7913
#
_entry.id   a516e07860897202774b830175bc7913
#
_cell.length_a   1.000
_cell.length_b   1.000
_cell.length_c   1.000
_cell.angle_alpha   90.00
_cell.angle_beta   90.00
_cell.angle_gamma   90.00
#
_symmetry.space_group_name_H-M   'P 1'
#
loop_
_entity.id
_entity.type
_entity.pdbx_description
1 polymer ?
#
loop_
_entity_poly.entity_id
_entity_poly.type
_entity_poly.pdbx_seq_one_letter_code
_entity_poly.pdbx_strand_id
1 'polypeptide(L)'
;MKNILLILSRPLTLLVWIALVASGANAQTPKAETPKQSKQFIYVLKLVPRLHPDSAWTEDDKAAVTRHFNRLKEAADRGEVILAGRTPEPGDKTFGIVIFEAGDEAMAKKFMEADPAVAAGLMTAELHPFGIALQRKNP
;
A
#
# COMPACT_ATOMS: atom_id res chain seq x y z
N MET A 1 -19.93 -58.24 -79.51
CA MET A 1 -19.03 -57.54 -80.50
C MET A 1 -18.50 -56.31 -79.83
N LYS A 2 -17.19 -56.15 -79.87
CA LYS A 2 -16.35 -55.01 -79.55
C LYS A 2 -15.94 -54.75 -78.09
N ASN A 3 -14.70 -55.18 -77.88
CA ASN A 3 -13.79 -54.94 -76.79
C ASN A 3 -13.53 -53.40 -76.66
N ILE A 4 -13.43 -52.90 -75.47
CA ILE A 4 -12.74 -51.68 -75.20
C ILE A 4 -11.86 -51.85 -73.95
N LEU A 5 -10.62 -51.60 -74.19
CA LEU A 5 -9.41 -51.69 -73.37
C LEU A 5 -9.44 -50.79 -72.19
N LEU A 6 -9.25 -51.33 -70.94
CA LEU A 6 -9.02 -50.54 -69.75
C LEU A 6 -7.56 -50.07 -69.72
N ILE A 7 -7.39 -48.76 -69.73
CA ILE A 7 -6.11 -48.14 -69.43
C ILE A 7 -6.13 -47.70 -67.95
N LEU A 8 -5.35 -48.43 -67.13
CA LEU A 8 -5.06 -48.07 -65.76
C LEU A 8 -4.08 -46.85 -65.76
N SER A 9 -4.54 -45.67 -65.37
CA SER A 9 -3.67 -44.57 -64.99
C SER A 9 -3.61 -44.48 -63.49
N ARG A 10 -2.46 -44.74 -62.90
CA ARG A 10 -2.15 -44.59 -61.50
C ARG A 10 -1.85 -43.13 -61.21
N PRO A 11 -2.49 -42.42 -60.26
CA PRO A 11 -2.01 -41.15 -59.83
C PRO A 11 -0.88 -41.33 -58.81
N LEU A 12 0.21 -40.67 -59.10
CA LEU A 12 1.39 -40.48 -58.24
C LEU A 12 1.02 -39.59 -57.05
N THR A 13 0.81 -40.21 -55.90
CA THR A 13 0.55 -39.48 -54.65
C THR A 13 1.87 -38.85 -54.12
N LEU A 14 2.01 -37.55 -54.35
CA LEU A 14 3.05 -36.75 -53.71
C LEU A 14 2.72 -36.61 -52.22
N LEU A 15 3.46 -37.29 -51.34
CA LEU A 15 3.42 -37.08 -49.90
C LEU A 15 4.16 -35.80 -49.55
N VAL A 16 3.42 -34.71 -49.39
CA VAL A 16 3.95 -33.46 -48.81
C VAL A 16 4.02 -33.65 -47.32
N TRP A 17 5.23 -33.80 -46.77
CA TRP A 17 5.48 -33.73 -45.35
C TRP A 17 5.40 -32.26 -44.88
N ILE A 18 4.27 -31.87 -44.28
CA ILE A 18 4.18 -30.59 -43.57
C ILE A 18 4.85 -30.77 -42.22
N ALA A 19 6.07 -30.26 -42.05
CA ALA A 19 6.74 -30.15 -40.76
C ALA A 19 6.00 -29.08 -39.93
N LEU A 20 5.19 -29.55 -38.97
CA LEU A 20 4.55 -28.70 -37.99
C LEU A 20 5.61 -28.22 -36.99
N VAL A 21 6.16 -27.03 -37.23
CA VAL A 21 7.03 -26.33 -36.24
C VAL A 21 6.13 -25.89 -35.09
N ALA A 22 6.06 -26.67 -34.03
CA ALA A 22 5.46 -26.23 -32.77
C ALA A 22 6.35 -25.17 -32.14
N SER A 23 6.08 -23.93 -32.43
CA SER A 23 6.62 -22.77 -31.66
C SER A 23 6.03 -22.85 -30.24
N GLY A 24 6.79 -23.42 -29.33
CA GLY A 24 6.49 -23.38 -27.89
C GLY A 24 6.56 -21.94 -27.40
N ALA A 25 5.44 -21.23 -27.45
CA ALA A 25 5.28 -19.99 -26.71
C ALA A 25 5.33 -20.34 -25.22
N ASN A 26 6.48 -20.12 -24.56
CA ASN A 26 6.60 -20.09 -23.12
C ASN A 26 5.74 -18.92 -22.62
N ALA A 27 4.47 -19.17 -22.42
CA ALA A 27 3.62 -18.28 -21.63
C ALA A 27 4.15 -18.32 -20.19
N GLN A 28 5.05 -17.40 -19.86
CA GLN A 28 5.39 -17.12 -18.47
C GLN A 28 4.12 -16.62 -17.80
N THR A 29 3.47 -17.50 -17.05
CA THR A 29 2.40 -17.13 -16.13
C THR A 29 2.96 -16.03 -15.22
N PRO A 30 2.33 -14.85 -15.14
CA PRO A 30 2.76 -13.82 -14.20
C PRO A 30 2.79 -14.46 -12.82
N LYS A 31 3.98 -14.52 -12.20
CA LYS A 31 4.13 -14.96 -10.82
C LYS A 31 3.23 -14.04 -10.00
N ALA A 32 2.15 -14.57 -9.47
CA ALA A 32 1.29 -13.84 -8.55
C ALA A 32 2.19 -13.33 -7.44
N GLU A 33 2.38 -12.01 -7.36
CA GLU A 33 3.08 -11.39 -6.25
C GLU A 33 2.28 -11.76 -5.00
N THR A 34 2.92 -12.50 -4.09
CA THR A 34 2.35 -12.77 -2.77
C THR A 34 2.00 -11.42 -2.17
N PRO A 35 0.75 -11.18 -1.71
CA PRO A 35 0.40 -9.91 -1.09
C PRO A 35 1.44 -9.58 -0.02
N LYS A 36 2.15 -8.46 -0.17
CA LYS A 36 3.17 -8.04 0.78
C LYS A 36 2.44 -7.83 2.10
N GLN A 37 2.69 -8.72 3.07
CA GLN A 37 2.02 -8.69 4.36
C GLN A 37 2.30 -7.33 5.00
N SER A 38 1.28 -6.51 5.22
CA SER A 38 1.42 -5.23 5.89
C SER A 38 1.92 -5.45 7.32
N LYS A 39 2.83 -4.59 7.74
CA LYS A 39 3.35 -4.57 9.11
C LYS A 39 2.73 -3.40 9.84
N GLN A 40 2.54 -3.57 11.14
CA GLN A 40 1.99 -2.52 11.98
C GLN A 40 3.11 -1.69 12.58
N PHE A 41 2.86 -0.39 12.65
CA PHE A 41 3.75 0.61 13.23
C PHE A 41 2.94 1.54 14.12
N ILE A 42 3.64 2.16 15.07
CA ILE A 42 3.11 3.26 15.86
C ILE A 42 4.08 4.44 15.73
N TYR A 43 3.56 5.65 15.57
CA TYR A 43 4.35 6.82 15.88
C TYR A 43 3.73 7.64 16.99
N VAL A 44 4.60 8.17 17.85
CA VAL A 44 4.25 8.99 19.00
C VAL A 44 4.56 10.45 18.67
N LEU A 45 3.56 11.31 18.82
CA LEU A 45 3.63 12.74 18.52
C LEU A 45 3.72 13.56 19.80
N LYS A 46 4.60 14.53 19.83
CA LYS A 46 4.68 15.53 20.90
C LYS A 46 4.72 16.94 20.32
N LEU A 47 3.99 17.87 20.92
CA LEU A 47 4.07 19.27 20.55
C LEU A 47 5.47 19.81 20.80
N VAL A 48 5.95 20.68 19.92
CA VAL A 48 7.17 21.45 20.19
C VAL A 48 6.94 22.45 21.34
N PRO A 49 7.96 22.75 22.17
CA PRO A 49 7.79 23.57 23.38
C PRO A 49 7.11 24.93 23.17
N ARG A 50 7.30 25.56 22.00
CA ARG A 50 6.67 26.86 21.70
C ARG A 50 5.13 26.79 21.68
N LEU A 51 4.56 25.60 21.42
CA LEU A 51 3.11 25.39 21.33
C LEU A 51 2.47 24.90 22.63
N HIS A 52 3.22 24.79 23.71
CA HIS A 52 2.66 24.42 25.01
C HIS A 52 1.68 25.46 25.55
N PRO A 53 1.94 26.79 25.43
CA PRO A 53 0.93 27.78 25.79
C PRO A 53 -0.12 27.94 24.68
N ASP A 54 -1.40 27.91 25.04
CA ASP A 54 -2.50 28.08 24.07
C ASP A 54 -2.40 29.42 23.30
N SER A 55 -1.90 30.46 23.94
CA SER A 55 -1.71 31.80 23.35
C SER A 55 -0.63 31.86 22.26
N ALA A 56 0.22 30.84 22.13
CA ALA A 56 1.30 30.81 21.16
C ALA A 56 0.88 30.27 19.78
N TRP A 57 -0.36 29.78 19.66
CA TRP A 57 -0.87 29.20 18.44
C TRP A 57 -1.29 30.26 17.41
N THR A 58 -0.66 30.21 16.25
CA THR A 58 -1.04 31.03 15.09
C THR A 58 -2.16 30.37 14.27
N GLU A 59 -2.78 31.11 13.38
CA GLU A 59 -3.77 30.54 12.45
C GLU A 59 -3.14 29.53 11.50
N ASP A 60 -1.88 29.71 11.08
CA ASP A 60 -1.14 28.75 10.26
C ASP A 60 -0.88 27.44 11.01
N ASP A 61 -0.56 27.50 12.30
CA ASP A 61 -0.41 26.32 13.16
C ASP A 61 -1.73 25.53 13.23
N LYS A 62 -2.83 26.21 13.47
CA LYS A 62 -4.17 25.61 13.52
C LYS A 62 -4.56 25.00 12.19
N ALA A 63 -4.25 25.68 11.09
CA ALA A 63 -4.49 25.16 9.75
C ALA A 63 -3.66 23.90 9.47
N ALA A 64 -2.39 23.85 9.92
CA ALA A 64 -1.54 22.67 9.76
C ALA A 64 -2.07 21.47 10.58
N VAL A 65 -2.53 21.70 11.82
CA VAL A 65 -3.16 20.65 12.64
C VAL A 65 -4.47 20.18 12.03
N THR A 66 -5.25 21.06 11.41
CA THR A 66 -6.46 20.67 10.68
C THR A 66 -6.12 19.76 9.50
N ARG A 67 -5.07 20.07 8.73
CA ARG A 67 -4.59 19.20 7.64
C ARG A 67 -4.09 17.85 8.16
N HIS A 68 -3.37 17.82 9.28
CA HIS A 68 -2.96 16.61 9.98
C HIS A 68 -4.17 15.73 10.31
N PHE A 69 -5.18 16.27 10.97
CA PHE A 69 -6.39 15.53 11.32
C PHE A 69 -7.09 14.96 10.08
N ASN A 70 -7.29 15.78 9.05
CA ASN A 70 -7.96 15.35 7.82
C ASN A 70 -7.19 14.24 7.12
N ARG A 71 -5.86 14.34 7.05
CA ARG A 71 -5.01 13.30 6.47
C ARG A 71 -5.14 11.96 7.22
N LEU A 72 -5.12 11.99 8.56
CA LEU A 72 -5.28 10.78 9.36
C LEU A 72 -6.67 10.19 9.22
N LYS A 73 -7.70 11.04 9.17
CA LYS A 73 -9.08 10.62 8.92
C LYS A 73 -9.20 9.90 7.57
N GLU A 74 -8.67 10.50 6.51
CA GLU A 74 -8.67 9.88 5.18
C GLU A 74 -7.91 8.55 5.15
N ALA A 75 -6.78 8.45 5.84
CA ALA A 75 -6.01 7.23 5.96
C ALA A 75 -6.76 6.15 6.76
N ALA A 76 -7.53 6.54 7.79
CA ALA A 76 -8.40 5.63 8.52
C ALA A 76 -9.58 5.14 7.65
N ASP A 77 -10.19 6.04 6.87
CA ASP A 77 -11.26 5.70 5.93
C ASP A 77 -10.79 4.70 4.84
N ARG A 78 -9.50 4.74 4.47
CA ARG A 78 -8.87 3.76 3.55
C ARG A 78 -8.38 2.49 4.23
N GLY A 79 -8.46 2.39 5.55
CA GLY A 79 -7.98 1.23 6.32
C GLY A 79 -6.47 1.20 6.57
N GLU A 80 -5.72 2.25 6.26
CA GLU A 80 -4.29 2.36 6.56
C GLU A 80 -4.04 2.68 8.04
N VAL A 81 -4.78 3.63 8.61
CA VAL A 81 -4.72 3.98 10.04
C VAL A 81 -5.72 3.13 10.81
N ILE A 82 -5.22 2.40 11.79
CA ILE A 82 -6.00 1.54 12.68
C ILE A 82 -6.61 2.38 13.82
N LEU A 83 -5.81 3.29 14.38
CA LEU A 83 -6.20 4.16 15.47
C LEU A 83 -5.34 5.41 15.48
N ALA A 84 -5.96 6.56 15.68
CA ALA A 84 -5.27 7.80 16.01
C ALA A 84 -5.96 8.49 17.17
N GLY A 85 -5.18 9.10 18.05
CA GLY A 85 -5.71 9.78 19.20
C GLY A 85 -4.65 10.55 19.97
N ARG A 86 -5.09 11.34 20.95
CA ARG A 86 -4.20 12.09 21.84
C ARG A 86 -4.70 12.05 23.27
N THR A 87 -3.80 12.31 24.22
CA THR A 87 -4.19 12.52 25.62
C THR A 87 -4.84 13.91 25.78
N PRO A 88 -5.83 14.06 26.68
CA PRO A 88 -6.47 15.36 26.95
C PRO A 88 -5.69 16.22 27.95
N GLU A 89 -4.41 15.91 28.17
CA GLU A 89 -3.55 16.64 29.10
C GLU A 89 -3.04 17.95 28.47
N PRO A 90 -2.80 19.00 29.27
CA PRO A 90 -2.31 20.27 28.76
C PRO A 90 -0.78 20.29 28.55
N GLY A 91 -0.33 21.17 27.66
CA GLY A 91 1.05 21.56 27.50
C GLY A 91 1.99 20.40 27.14
N ASP A 92 3.08 20.29 27.91
CA ASP A 92 4.14 19.32 27.72
C ASP A 92 3.77 17.86 28.00
N LYS A 93 2.66 17.66 28.70
CA LYS A 93 2.16 16.30 29.06
C LYS A 93 1.34 15.68 27.94
N THR A 94 0.83 16.48 27.01
CA THR A 94 0.03 15.94 25.90
C THR A 94 0.91 15.19 24.91
N PHE A 95 0.44 14.07 24.46
CA PHE A 95 1.01 13.36 23.32
C PHE A 95 -0.08 12.71 22.47
N GLY A 96 0.24 12.50 21.20
CA GLY A 96 -0.61 11.78 20.27
C GLY A 96 0.00 10.43 19.91
N ILE A 97 -0.83 9.50 19.47
CA ILE A 97 -0.40 8.24 18.88
C ILE A 97 -1.13 8.01 17.57
N VAL A 98 -0.44 7.38 16.63
CA VAL A 98 -1.04 6.86 15.40
C VAL A 98 -0.55 5.45 15.19
N ILE A 99 -1.47 4.47 15.17
CA ILE A 99 -1.21 3.07 14.86
C ILE A 99 -1.71 2.83 13.44
N PHE A 100 -0.84 2.30 12.59
CA PHE A 100 -1.13 2.19 11.16
C PHE A 100 -0.39 1.01 10.51
N GLU A 101 -0.75 0.68 9.28
CA GLU A 101 -0.13 -0.37 8.49
C GLU A 101 0.74 0.19 7.37
N ALA A 102 1.91 -0.41 7.16
CA ALA A 102 2.78 -0.11 6.03
C ALA A 102 3.48 -1.37 5.54
N GLY A 103 3.93 -1.37 4.30
CA GLY A 103 4.62 -2.52 3.72
C GLY A 103 6.00 -2.80 4.33
N ASP A 104 6.68 -1.77 4.82
CA ASP A 104 7.98 -1.83 5.48
C ASP A 104 8.25 -0.55 6.30
N GLU A 105 9.36 -0.56 7.03
CA GLU A 105 9.75 0.57 7.90
C GLU A 105 10.05 1.85 7.10
N ALA A 106 10.62 1.74 5.89
CA ALA A 106 10.90 2.91 5.06
C ALA A 106 9.60 3.59 4.61
N MET A 107 8.58 2.82 4.26
CA MET A 107 7.25 3.33 3.93
C MET A 107 6.57 3.93 5.17
N ALA A 108 6.70 3.29 6.33
CA ALA A 108 6.17 3.80 7.60
C ALA A 108 6.82 5.13 7.98
N LYS A 109 8.14 5.24 7.86
CA LYS A 109 8.88 6.48 8.09
C LYS A 109 8.42 7.60 7.16
N LYS A 110 8.28 7.30 5.86
CA LYS A 110 7.77 8.26 4.88
C LYS A 110 6.34 8.72 5.20
N PHE A 111 5.49 7.80 5.66
CA PHE A 111 4.12 8.14 6.08
C PHE A 111 4.14 9.11 7.27
N MET A 112 4.94 8.85 8.30
CA MET A 112 5.09 9.71 9.47
C MET A 112 5.68 11.08 9.11
N GLU A 113 6.77 11.13 8.33
CA GLU A 113 7.45 12.38 7.96
C GLU A 113 6.59 13.28 7.05
N ALA A 114 5.69 12.69 6.26
CA ALA A 114 4.73 13.42 5.42
C ALA A 114 3.50 13.93 6.20
N ASP A 115 3.43 13.70 7.51
CA ASP A 115 2.35 14.25 8.34
C ASP A 115 2.43 15.79 8.38
N PRO A 116 1.35 16.52 8.06
CA PRO A 116 1.38 18.00 7.99
C PRO A 116 1.83 18.69 9.26
N ALA A 117 1.54 18.12 10.45
CA ALA A 117 1.99 18.70 11.71
C ALA A 117 3.49 18.45 11.97
N VAL A 118 4.01 17.31 11.51
CA VAL A 118 5.43 16.97 11.58
C VAL A 118 6.21 17.79 10.54
N ALA A 119 5.75 17.81 9.31
CA ALA A 119 6.38 18.53 8.20
C ALA A 119 6.42 20.05 8.45
N ALA A 120 5.42 20.61 9.13
CA ALA A 120 5.40 22.02 9.53
C ALA A 120 6.20 22.31 10.82
N GLY A 121 6.83 21.31 11.43
CA GLY A 121 7.61 21.50 12.66
C GLY A 121 6.79 21.85 13.90
N LEU A 122 5.50 21.50 13.92
CA LEU A 122 4.62 21.71 15.06
C LEU A 122 4.72 20.57 16.08
N MET A 123 5.04 19.37 15.58
CA MET A 123 5.18 18.16 16.38
C MET A 123 6.47 17.45 16.01
N THR A 124 7.11 16.86 17.01
CA THR A 124 8.09 15.80 16.83
C THR A 124 7.37 14.47 16.74
N ALA A 125 7.93 13.53 15.99
CA ALA A 125 7.38 12.19 15.85
C ALA A 125 8.47 11.14 16.02
N GLU A 126 8.16 10.06 16.75
CA GLU A 126 9.03 8.90 16.95
C GLU A 126 8.31 7.64 16.47
N LEU A 127 8.92 6.92 15.52
CA LEU A 127 8.38 5.73 14.88
C LEU A 127 8.90 4.47 15.55
N HIS A 128 7.99 3.52 15.80
CA HIS A 128 8.34 2.19 16.30
C HIS A 128 7.61 1.10 15.52
N PRO A 129 8.24 -0.08 15.29
CA PRO A 129 7.51 -1.29 14.94
C PRO A 129 6.49 -1.60 16.03
N PHE A 130 5.30 -2.02 15.64
CA PHE A 130 4.22 -2.28 16.59
C PHE A 130 3.48 -3.57 16.24
N GLY A 131 2.89 -4.21 17.22
CA GLY A 131 2.01 -5.36 17.02
C GLY A 131 0.84 -5.29 17.99
N ILE A 132 -0.37 -5.24 17.44
CA ILE A 132 -1.59 -5.29 18.24
C ILE A 132 -1.76 -6.72 18.80
N ALA A 133 -1.61 -6.89 20.11
CA ALA A 133 -1.81 -8.18 20.76
C ALA A 133 -3.30 -8.47 21.00
N LEU A 134 -4.08 -7.45 21.33
CA LEU A 134 -5.51 -7.55 21.60
C LEU A 134 -6.25 -6.34 21.03
N GLN A 135 -7.35 -6.58 20.35
CA GLN A 135 -8.24 -5.54 19.84
C GLN A 135 -9.69 -5.94 20.11
N ARG A 136 -10.48 -5.01 20.66
CA ARG A 136 -11.91 -5.22 20.81
C ARG A 136 -12.57 -5.32 19.43
N LYS A 137 -13.36 -6.35 19.22
CA LYS A 137 -14.20 -6.48 18.01
C LYS A 137 -15.43 -5.59 18.20
N ASN A 138 -15.65 -4.68 17.31
CA ASN A 138 -16.76 -3.71 17.32
C ASN A 138 -16.69 -2.75 18.52
N PRO A 139 -16.15 -1.54 18.35
CA PRO A 139 -16.23 -0.48 19.35
C PRO A 139 -17.66 0.01 19.51
#